data_1c4de6ed15653a0e7376668f2f107880
#
_entry.id   1c4de6ed15653a0e7376668f2f107880
#
_cell.length_a   1.000
_cell.length_b   1.000
_cell.length_c   1.000
_cell.angle_alpha   90.00
_cell.angle_beta   90.00
_cell.angle_gamma   90.00
#
_symmetry.space_group_name_H-M   'P 1'
#
loop_
_entity.id
_entity.type
_entity.pdbx_description
1 polymer ?
#
loop_
_entity_poly.entity_id
_entity_poly.type
_entity_poly.pdbx_seq_one_letter_code
_entity_poly.pdbx_strand_id
1 'polypeptide(L)'
;MFATAIRRASSVSTGPLREASASLLPPIQLYRGILRGHRYLPPEMRSLGDDYVKAEFRRHRKVDNPLHIIAFLTEWKLYLDQLPKDEGSVNFSGRKLDPMLIEKMSAEQLGQLYELMHATKDVWKPAGQDSGESEPGHQ
;
A
#
# COMPACT_ATOMS: atom_id res chain seq x y z
N MET A 1 -29.98 -31.20 47.36
CA MET A 1 -28.90 -31.44 46.38
C MET A 1 -29.16 -30.56 45.14
N PHE A 2 -28.47 -29.45 45.02
CA PHE A 2 -28.59 -28.56 43.89
C PHE A 2 -27.43 -28.84 42.95
N ALA A 3 -27.72 -29.47 41.82
CA ALA A 3 -26.75 -29.68 40.75
C ALA A 3 -26.55 -28.35 39.98
N THR A 4 -25.43 -27.71 40.18
CA THR A 4 -25.00 -26.54 39.43
C THR A 4 -24.56 -27.00 38.06
N ALA A 5 -25.40 -26.81 37.05
CA ALA A 5 -25.04 -27.03 35.66
C ALA A 5 -24.08 -25.93 35.23
N ILE A 6 -22.79 -26.23 35.19
CA ILE A 6 -21.78 -25.40 34.56
C ILE A 6 -22.07 -25.39 33.05
N ARG A 7 -22.65 -24.30 32.56
CA ARG A 7 -22.73 -24.05 31.14
C ARG A 7 -21.30 -23.88 30.62
N ARG A 8 -20.82 -24.89 29.90
CA ARG A 8 -19.64 -24.75 29.07
C ARG A 8 -19.95 -23.66 28.05
N ALA A 9 -19.28 -22.53 28.19
CA ALA A 9 -19.23 -21.53 27.14
C ALA A 9 -18.66 -22.21 25.90
N SER A 10 -19.44 -22.26 24.84
CA SER A 10 -19.02 -22.74 23.56
C SER A 10 -17.80 -21.89 23.13
N SER A 11 -16.66 -22.52 23.05
CA SER A 11 -15.46 -21.88 22.51
C SER A 11 -15.77 -21.45 21.08
N VAL A 12 -15.97 -20.15 20.89
CA VAL A 12 -16.02 -19.54 19.57
C VAL A 12 -14.74 -19.96 18.87
N SER A 13 -14.89 -20.64 17.73
CA SER A 13 -13.79 -21.13 16.93
C SER A 13 -12.87 -19.96 16.56
N THR A 14 -11.77 -19.81 17.26
CA THR A 14 -10.69 -18.84 16.94
C THR A 14 -9.76 -19.35 15.84
N GLY A 15 -10.12 -20.47 15.20
CA GLY A 15 -9.32 -21.11 14.17
C GLY A 15 -8.90 -20.19 13.03
N PRO A 16 -9.82 -19.55 12.29
CA PRO A 16 -9.45 -18.75 11.12
C PRO A 16 -8.65 -17.49 11.46
N LEU A 17 -8.91 -16.87 12.61
CA LEU A 17 -8.14 -15.71 13.08
C LEU A 17 -6.72 -16.09 13.51
N ARG A 18 -6.55 -17.27 14.09
CA ARG A 18 -5.26 -17.78 14.53
C ARG A 18 -4.39 -18.22 13.33
N GLU A 19 -4.99 -18.78 12.31
CA GLU A 19 -4.31 -19.13 11.05
C GLU A 19 -3.92 -17.87 10.27
N ALA A 20 -4.81 -16.89 10.16
CA ALA A 20 -4.51 -15.62 9.53
C ALA A 20 -3.37 -14.88 10.25
N SER A 21 -3.36 -14.88 11.59
CA SER A 21 -2.28 -14.25 12.36
C SER A 21 -0.96 -14.99 12.27
N ALA A 22 -0.97 -16.31 12.09
CA ALA A 22 0.25 -17.11 11.94
C ALA A 22 0.99 -16.86 10.61
N SER A 23 0.27 -16.45 9.57
CA SER A 23 0.85 -16.11 8.26
C SER A 23 1.33 -14.66 8.15
N LEU A 24 0.98 -13.81 9.12
CA LEU A 24 1.34 -12.40 9.13
C LEU A 24 2.73 -12.18 9.74
N LEU A 25 3.49 -11.27 9.13
CA LEU A 25 4.74 -10.81 9.71
C LEU A 25 4.47 -9.92 10.94
N PRO A 26 5.31 -10.04 12.00
CA PRO A 26 5.26 -9.09 13.11
C PRO A 26 5.44 -7.64 12.62
N PRO A 27 4.80 -6.64 13.26
CA PRO A 27 4.79 -5.25 12.80
C PRO A 27 6.18 -4.67 12.56
N ILE A 28 7.14 -4.94 13.44
CA ILE A 28 8.51 -4.42 13.33
C ILE A 28 9.25 -5.05 12.13
N GLN A 29 9.09 -6.34 11.91
CA GLN A 29 9.72 -7.03 10.78
C GLN A 29 9.12 -6.56 9.46
N LEU A 30 7.80 -6.38 9.41
CA LEU A 30 7.09 -5.84 8.25
C LEU A 30 7.55 -4.42 7.94
N TYR A 31 7.58 -3.54 8.92
CA TYR A 31 8.07 -2.17 8.80
C TYR A 31 9.49 -2.08 8.23
N ARG A 32 10.42 -2.85 8.81
CA ARG A 32 11.80 -2.91 8.32
C ARG A 32 11.91 -3.49 6.91
N GLY A 33 11.07 -4.50 6.60
CA GLY A 33 11.00 -5.10 5.27
C GLY A 33 10.56 -4.10 4.20
N ILE A 34 9.55 -3.30 4.50
CA ILE A 34 9.05 -2.25 3.60
C ILE A 34 10.13 -1.19 3.35
N LEU A 35 10.75 -0.65 4.39
CA LEU A 35 11.80 0.36 4.24
C LEU A 35 13.01 -0.17 3.45
N ARG A 36 13.34 -1.46 3.59
CA ARG A 36 14.38 -2.09 2.76
C ARG A 36 13.95 -2.22 1.30
N GLY A 37 12.69 -2.60 1.05
CA GLY A 37 12.14 -2.67 -0.30
C GLY A 37 12.11 -1.32 -0.99
N HIS A 38 11.86 -0.23 -0.27
CA HIS A 38 11.90 1.12 -0.80
C HIS A 38 13.26 1.56 -1.33
N ARG A 39 14.34 0.89 -0.94
CA ARG A 39 15.69 1.21 -1.47
C ARG A 39 15.82 0.97 -2.97
N TYR A 40 14.96 0.11 -3.53
CA TYR A 40 14.92 -0.20 -4.96
C TYR A 40 13.98 0.73 -5.75
N LEU A 41 13.29 1.64 -5.09
CA LEU A 41 12.45 2.65 -5.73
C LEU A 41 13.27 3.89 -6.15
N PRO A 42 12.80 4.64 -7.15
CA PRO A 42 13.34 5.96 -7.47
C PRO A 42 13.37 6.87 -6.25
N PRO A 43 14.36 7.82 -6.14
CA PRO A 43 14.55 8.63 -4.93
C PRO A 43 13.30 9.40 -4.47
N GLU A 44 12.54 9.96 -5.40
CA GLU A 44 11.33 10.73 -5.11
C GLU A 44 10.24 9.84 -4.52
N MET A 45 10.04 8.66 -5.12
CA MET A 45 9.06 7.68 -4.65
C MET A 45 9.47 7.09 -3.30
N ARG A 46 10.77 6.83 -3.13
CA ARG A 46 11.31 6.34 -1.87
C ARG A 46 11.07 7.33 -0.73
N SER A 47 11.39 8.60 -0.95
CA SER A 47 11.18 9.64 0.06
C SER A 47 9.72 9.74 0.48
N LEU A 48 8.81 9.82 -0.48
CA LEU A 48 7.38 9.87 -0.24
C LEU A 48 6.87 8.60 0.46
N GLY A 49 7.30 7.44 -0.01
CA GLY A 49 6.91 6.14 0.55
C GLY A 49 7.41 5.96 1.98
N ASP A 50 8.64 6.32 2.26
CA ASP A 50 9.23 6.22 3.61
C ASP A 50 8.48 7.11 4.61
N ASP A 51 8.17 8.34 4.24
CA ASP A 51 7.42 9.26 5.10
C ASP A 51 6.01 8.77 5.37
N TYR A 52 5.34 8.25 4.33
CA TYR A 52 4.01 7.68 4.46
C TYR A 52 3.99 6.46 5.37
N VAL A 53 4.89 5.50 5.17
CA VAL A 53 5.00 4.29 6.00
C VAL A 53 5.27 4.64 7.45
N LYS A 54 6.21 5.54 7.71
CA LYS A 54 6.52 6.01 9.07
C LYS A 54 5.31 6.63 9.76
N ALA A 55 4.57 7.46 9.05
CA ALA A 55 3.37 8.11 9.56
C ALA A 55 2.26 7.09 9.87
N GLU A 56 2.01 6.15 8.96
CA GLU A 56 0.97 5.12 9.12
C GLU A 56 1.29 4.15 10.25
N PHE A 57 2.49 3.64 10.33
CA PHE A 57 2.88 2.74 11.43
C PHE A 57 2.87 3.45 12.78
N ARG A 58 3.23 4.73 12.83
CA ARG A 58 3.13 5.54 14.05
C ARG A 58 1.68 5.76 14.47
N ARG A 59 0.79 6.04 13.54
CA ARG A 59 -0.65 6.24 13.79
C ARG A 59 -1.30 4.98 14.36
N HIS A 60 -0.91 3.80 13.87
CA HIS A 60 -1.48 2.52 14.28
C HIS A 60 -0.87 1.92 15.55
N ARG A 61 0.12 2.57 16.17
CA ARG A 61 0.73 2.08 17.43
C ARG A 61 -0.25 1.95 18.59
N LYS A 62 -1.31 2.75 18.60
CA LYS A 62 -2.31 2.81 19.69
C LYS A 62 -3.60 2.07 19.36
N VAL A 63 -3.65 1.37 18.25
CA VAL A 63 -4.83 0.60 17.86
C VAL A 63 -4.83 -0.74 18.59
N ASP A 64 -5.87 -0.99 19.38
CA ASP A 64 -6.01 -2.21 20.19
C ASP A 64 -6.95 -3.24 19.58
N ASN A 65 -7.76 -2.85 18.57
CA ASN A 65 -8.72 -3.77 17.95
C ASN A 65 -8.00 -4.81 17.08
N PRO A 66 -8.10 -6.12 17.42
CA PRO A 66 -7.41 -7.18 16.69
C PRO A 66 -7.75 -7.24 15.20
N LEU A 67 -9.01 -6.96 14.83
CA LEU A 67 -9.44 -6.97 13.43
C LEU A 67 -8.77 -5.87 12.62
N HIS A 68 -8.64 -4.68 13.19
CA HIS A 68 -7.94 -3.56 12.56
C HIS A 68 -6.44 -3.82 12.42
N ILE A 69 -5.84 -4.45 13.42
CA ILE A 69 -4.41 -4.82 13.38
C ILE A 69 -4.16 -5.86 12.28
N ILE A 70 -4.98 -6.89 12.19
CA ILE A 70 -4.86 -7.93 11.15
C ILE A 70 -5.05 -7.32 9.76
N ALA A 71 -6.07 -6.49 9.58
CA ALA A 71 -6.32 -5.79 8.31
C ALA A 71 -5.12 -4.92 7.91
N PHE A 72 -4.61 -4.12 8.82
CA PHE A 72 -3.43 -3.27 8.61
C PHE A 72 -2.20 -4.08 8.19
N LEU A 73 -1.87 -5.14 8.93
CA LEU A 73 -0.72 -6.00 8.63
C LEU A 73 -0.88 -6.73 7.31
N THR A 74 -2.09 -7.16 6.97
CA THR A 74 -2.39 -7.82 5.69
C THR A 74 -2.19 -6.87 4.51
N GLU A 75 -2.72 -5.66 4.58
CA GLU A 75 -2.57 -4.64 3.55
C GLU A 75 -1.09 -4.30 3.30
N TRP A 76 -0.35 -4.06 4.36
CA TRP A 76 1.07 -3.73 4.25
C TRP A 76 1.93 -4.91 3.81
N LYS A 77 1.53 -6.15 4.13
CA LYS A 77 2.19 -7.35 3.60
C LYS A 77 1.99 -7.49 2.09
N LEU A 78 0.77 -7.25 1.60
CA LEU A 78 0.48 -7.22 0.16
C LEU A 78 1.31 -6.14 -0.54
N TYR A 79 1.42 -4.97 0.06
CA TYR A 79 2.27 -3.91 -0.46
C TYR A 79 3.75 -4.33 -0.53
N LEU A 80 4.29 -4.93 0.52
CA LEU A 80 5.66 -5.43 0.55
C LEU A 80 5.92 -6.46 -0.55
N ASP A 81 4.95 -7.35 -0.81
CA ASP A 81 5.09 -8.38 -1.84
C ASP A 81 5.08 -7.81 -3.27
N GLN A 82 4.51 -6.62 -3.46
CA GLN A 82 4.47 -5.91 -4.73
C GLN A 82 5.70 -5.04 -4.99
N LEU A 83 6.49 -4.74 -3.95
CA LEU A 83 7.70 -3.95 -4.10
C LEU A 83 8.76 -4.66 -4.95
N PRO A 84 9.59 -3.92 -5.72
CA PRO A 84 10.71 -4.50 -6.44
C PRO A 84 11.68 -5.16 -5.48
N LYS A 85 12.21 -6.31 -5.85
CA LYS A 85 13.10 -7.13 -5.01
C LYS A 85 14.58 -6.97 -5.35
N ASP A 86 14.87 -6.34 -6.48
CA ASP A 86 16.22 -6.14 -6.98
C ASP A 86 16.34 -4.82 -7.76
N GLU A 87 17.58 -4.38 -7.97
CA GLU A 87 17.90 -3.16 -8.71
C GLU A 87 17.59 -3.25 -10.22
N GLY A 88 17.43 -4.45 -10.76
CA GLY A 88 17.07 -4.70 -12.15
C GLY A 88 15.59 -4.50 -12.47
N SER A 89 14.75 -4.37 -11.46
CA SER A 89 13.33 -4.13 -11.59
C SER A 89 13.00 -2.63 -11.80
N VAL A 90 13.67 -2.01 -12.76
CA VAL A 90 13.60 -0.56 -13.03
C VAL A 90 12.22 -0.11 -13.53
N ASN A 91 11.35 -1.06 -13.87
CA ASN A 91 10.00 -0.79 -14.33
C ASN A 91 8.98 -1.17 -13.23
N PHE A 92 9.01 -0.47 -12.10
CA PHE A 92 7.86 -0.47 -11.22
C PHE A 92 6.72 0.28 -11.91
N SER A 93 6.07 -0.42 -12.79
CA SER A 93 4.79 0.00 -13.34
C SER A 93 3.73 -0.64 -12.46
N GLY A 94 3.07 0.15 -11.66
CA GLY A 94 2.03 -0.33 -10.76
C GLY A 94 0.99 -1.22 -11.46
N ARG A 95 0.08 -1.80 -10.72
CA ARG A 95 -1.00 -2.61 -11.25
C ARG A 95 -1.94 -1.74 -12.10
N LYS A 96 -2.28 -2.19 -13.31
CA LYS A 96 -3.28 -1.52 -14.14
C LYS A 96 -4.62 -1.47 -13.43
N LEU A 97 -5.28 -0.32 -13.54
CA LEU A 97 -6.62 -0.14 -13.00
C LEU A 97 -7.61 -1.03 -13.75
N ASP A 98 -8.50 -1.69 -13.01
CA ASP A 98 -9.55 -2.50 -13.61
C ASP A 98 -10.55 -1.57 -14.35
N PRO A 99 -10.84 -1.83 -15.64
CA PRO A 99 -11.83 -1.05 -16.40
C PRO A 99 -13.20 -0.98 -15.73
N MET A 100 -13.63 -2.05 -15.07
CA MET A 100 -14.91 -2.06 -14.34
C MET A 100 -14.92 -1.10 -13.15
N LEU A 101 -13.76 -0.82 -12.56
CA LEU A 101 -13.65 0.16 -11.49
C LEU A 101 -13.85 1.57 -12.02
N ILE A 102 -13.34 1.85 -13.22
CA ILE A 102 -13.51 3.15 -13.91
C ILE A 102 -14.99 3.42 -14.21
N GLU A 103 -15.73 2.40 -14.65
CA GLU A 103 -17.17 2.54 -14.93
C GLU A 103 -18.00 2.83 -13.68
N LYS A 104 -17.53 2.39 -12.51
CA LYS A 104 -18.21 2.62 -11.22
C LYS A 104 -17.87 3.95 -10.57
N MET A 105 -16.86 4.66 -11.08
CA MET A 105 -16.47 5.96 -10.56
C MET A 105 -17.46 7.06 -10.93
N SER A 106 -17.69 7.99 -10.02
CA SER A 106 -18.42 9.22 -10.31
C SER A 106 -17.60 10.13 -11.25
N ALA A 107 -18.28 11.04 -11.94
CA ALA A 107 -17.61 12.02 -12.81
C ALA A 107 -16.56 12.86 -12.06
N GLU A 108 -16.82 13.17 -10.79
CA GLU A 108 -15.88 13.89 -9.92
C GLU A 108 -14.64 13.04 -9.61
N GLN A 109 -14.81 11.78 -9.28
CA GLN A 109 -13.70 10.85 -9.03
C GLN A 109 -12.86 10.62 -10.29
N LEU A 110 -13.50 10.53 -11.47
CA LEU A 110 -12.79 10.45 -12.75
C LEU A 110 -11.98 11.70 -13.03
N GLY A 111 -12.52 12.89 -12.75
CA GLY A 111 -11.81 14.16 -12.88
C GLY A 111 -10.58 14.21 -11.96
N GLN A 112 -10.72 13.83 -10.71
CA GLN A 112 -9.61 13.76 -9.75
C GLN A 112 -8.54 12.76 -10.17
N LEU A 113 -8.94 11.58 -10.67
CA LEU A 113 -8.01 10.59 -11.19
C LEU A 113 -7.24 11.11 -12.41
N TYR A 114 -7.92 11.81 -13.32
CA TYR A 114 -7.32 12.42 -14.50
C TYR A 114 -6.28 13.48 -14.11
N GLU A 115 -6.60 14.37 -13.17
CA GLU A 115 -5.67 15.37 -12.66
C GLU A 115 -4.45 14.73 -11.99
N LEU A 116 -4.66 13.68 -11.19
CA LEU A 116 -3.59 12.93 -10.57
C LEU A 116 -2.67 12.30 -11.60
N MET A 117 -3.23 11.70 -12.66
CA MET A 117 -2.45 11.12 -13.76
C MET A 117 -1.60 12.16 -14.50
N HIS A 118 -2.12 13.37 -14.67
CA HIS A 118 -1.37 14.47 -15.30
C HIS A 118 -0.27 15.01 -14.36
N ALA A 119 -0.57 15.20 -13.10
CA ALA A 119 0.41 15.65 -12.10
C ALA A 119 1.57 14.65 -11.93
N THR A 120 1.29 13.36 -12.04
CA THR A 120 2.32 12.31 -11.90
C THR A 120 3.17 12.11 -13.13
N LYS A 121 2.72 12.53 -14.32
CA LYS A 121 3.51 12.41 -15.56
C LYS A 121 4.85 13.16 -15.47
N ASP A 122 4.87 14.29 -14.83
CA ASP A 122 6.09 15.09 -14.69
C ASP A 122 7.06 14.50 -13.68
N VAL A 123 6.53 13.84 -12.63
CA VAL A 123 7.34 13.11 -11.64
C VAL A 123 8.00 11.86 -12.23
N TRP A 124 7.38 11.25 -13.25
CA TRP A 124 7.84 10.00 -13.86
C TRP A 124 8.68 10.20 -15.12
N LYS A 125 8.91 11.42 -15.57
CA LYS A 125 9.82 11.69 -16.68
C LYS A 125 11.24 11.39 -16.24
N PRO A 126 12.00 10.56 -16.99
CA PRO A 126 13.41 10.40 -16.70
C PRO A 126 14.09 11.76 -16.85
N ALA A 127 14.91 12.13 -15.87
CA ALA A 127 15.69 13.35 -15.87
C ALA A 127 16.57 13.38 -17.13
N GLY A 128 16.21 14.18 -18.13
CA GLY A 128 16.96 14.30 -19.37
C GLY A 128 16.14 14.50 -20.66
N GLN A 129 14.81 14.41 -20.60
CA GLN A 129 13.95 14.79 -21.73
C GLN A 129 13.29 16.15 -21.48
N ASP A 130 14.11 17.18 -21.46
CA ASP A 130 13.63 18.53 -21.73
C ASP A 130 13.38 18.62 -23.23
N SER A 131 12.12 18.47 -23.63
CA SER A 131 11.72 18.69 -25.01
C SER A 131 11.83 20.19 -25.26
N GLY A 132 12.96 20.60 -25.83
CA GLY A 132 13.11 21.92 -26.42
C GLY A 132 12.01 22.11 -27.45
N GLU A 133 10.99 22.83 -27.10
CA GLU A 133 9.96 23.34 -27.96
C GLU A 133 10.61 24.43 -28.81
N SER A 134 11.08 24.05 -30.01
CA SER A 134 11.56 24.95 -31.01
C SER A 134 10.34 25.72 -31.53
N GLU A 135 10.25 26.97 -31.14
CA GLU A 135 9.34 27.91 -31.83
C GLU A 135 9.69 27.99 -33.32
N PRO A 136 8.73 27.83 -34.22
CA PRO A 136 8.98 28.14 -35.64
C PRO A 136 9.07 29.66 -35.79
N GLY A 137 10.27 30.13 -36.11
CA GLY A 137 10.53 31.52 -36.44
C GLY A 137 9.61 32.02 -37.55
N HIS A 138 9.01 33.15 -37.29
CA HIS A 138 8.32 33.98 -38.27
C HIS A 138 9.37 34.63 -39.16
N GLN A 139 9.28 34.33 -40.46
CA GLN A 139 9.74 35.22 -41.54
C GLN A 139 8.56 35.88 -42.20
#